data_8d7cde575f9f1363ff2f3f6984bfe98e
#
_entry.id   8d7cde575f9f1363ff2f3f6984bfe98e
#
_cell.length_a   1.000
_cell.length_b   1.000
_cell.length_c   1.000
_cell.angle_alpha   90.00
_cell.angle_beta   90.00
_cell.angle_gamma   90.00
#
_symmetry.space_group_name_H-M   'P 1'
#
loop_
_entity.id
_entity.type
_entity.pdbx_description
1 polymer ?
#
loop_
_entity_poly.entity_id
_entity_poly.type
_entity_poly.pdbx_seq_one_letter_code
_entity_poly.pdbx_strand_id
1 'polypeptide(L)'
;RACIRALSESGQRVSVCDDRGEISAMTQGTAQFDLGPQTDILTGLSKDEGMLLLLRAMNPMWIAADEITARRDLAAMETISYCGVRLLATAHAKDERELRLRPLYRELLTLGMFRRMFVLLPDRQFRCVEGKKE
;
A
#
# COMPACT_ATOMS: atom_id res chain seq x y z
N ARG A 1 2.67 8.11 3.93
CA ARG A 1 3.87 8.88 3.52
C ARG A 1 5.08 8.53 4.37
N ALA A 2 5.02 8.70 5.69
CA ALA A 2 6.17 8.49 6.57
C ALA A 2 6.78 7.07 6.45
N CYS A 3 5.97 6.03 6.35
CA CYS A 3 6.45 4.65 6.14
C CYS A 3 7.16 4.48 4.79
N ILE A 4 6.62 5.04 3.73
CA ILE A 4 7.22 5.02 2.39
C ILE A 4 8.61 5.67 2.44
N ARG A 5 8.69 6.85 2.99
CA ARG A 5 9.95 7.59 3.13
C ARG A 5 10.97 6.82 3.97
N ALA A 6 10.57 6.27 5.11
CA ALA A 6 11.45 5.50 5.97
C ALA A 6 12.02 4.25 5.27
N LEU A 7 11.19 3.51 4.54
CA LEU A 7 11.64 2.38 3.73
C LEU A 7 12.63 2.80 2.65
N SER A 8 12.31 3.87 1.93
CA SER A 8 13.17 4.42 0.88
C SER A 8 14.53 4.90 1.41
N GLU A 9 14.53 5.65 2.51
CA GLU A 9 15.75 6.13 3.16
C GLU A 9 16.61 5.00 3.73
N SER A 10 16.01 3.84 4.05
CA SER A 10 16.75 2.63 4.46
C SER A 10 17.39 1.88 3.29
N GLY A 11 17.26 2.37 2.06
CA GLY A 11 17.83 1.78 0.86
C GLY A 11 16.91 0.79 0.13
N GLN A 12 15.66 0.67 0.54
CA GLN A 12 14.70 -0.20 -0.14
C GLN A 12 14.01 0.52 -1.30
N ARG A 13 13.87 -0.16 -2.42
CA ARG A 13 13.14 0.36 -3.58
C ARG A 13 11.65 0.26 -3.32
N VAL A 14 10.98 1.42 -3.32
CA VAL A 14 9.54 1.53 -3.11
C VAL A 14 8.89 2.08 -4.38
N SER A 15 7.90 1.40 -4.90
CA SER A 15 7.05 1.90 -5.97
C SER A 15 5.68 2.28 -5.41
N VAL A 16 5.23 3.49 -5.68
CA VAL A 16 3.97 4.03 -5.18
C VAL A 16 2.96 4.12 -6.32
N CYS A 17 1.87 3.37 -6.20
CA CYS A 17 0.71 3.50 -7.06
C CYS A 17 -0.22 4.57 -6.47
N ASP A 18 -0.09 5.79 -6.96
CA ASP A 18 -0.77 6.98 -6.47
C ASP A 18 -1.83 7.43 -7.49
N ASP A 19 -2.89 6.64 -7.63
CA ASP A 19 -3.90 6.76 -8.69
C ASP A 19 -4.51 8.17 -8.82
N ARG A 20 -4.70 8.87 -7.71
CA ARG A 20 -5.24 10.24 -7.67
C ARG A 20 -4.19 11.32 -7.37
N GLY A 21 -2.94 10.97 -7.22
CA GLY A 21 -1.87 11.91 -6.88
C GLY A 21 -1.91 12.47 -5.46
N GLU A 22 -2.66 11.83 -4.55
CA GLU A 22 -2.87 12.34 -3.19
C GLU A 22 -1.74 11.99 -2.22
N ILE A 23 -1.10 10.84 -2.40
CA ILE A 23 0.03 10.42 -1.54
C ILE A 23 1.22 11.36 -1.75
N SER A 24 1.55 11.65 -3.00
CA SER A 24 2.68 12.50 -3.39
C SER A 24 2.33 13.98 -3.45
N ALA A 25 1.05 14.35 -3.43
CA ALA A 25 0.55 15.67 -3.79
C ALA A 25 1.09 16.12 -5.15
N MET A 26 0.94 15.26 -6.15
CA MET A 26 1.48 15.48 -7.50
C MET A 26 0.89 16.73 -8.14
N THR A 27 1.76 17.63 -8.57
CA THR A 27 1.41 18.88 -9.26
C THR A 27 2.31 19.05 -10.47
N GLN A 28 1.71 19.11 -11.66
CA GLN A 28 2.44 19.28 -12.93
C GLN A 28 3.62 18.30 -13.09
N GLY A 29 3.40 17.04 -12.74
CA GLY A 29 4.41 15.99 -12.83
C GLY A 29 5.48 16.00 -11.74
N THR A 30 5.35 16.85 -10.72
CA THR A 30 6.30 16.94 -9.62
C THR A 30 5.62 16.63 -8.29
N ALA A 31 6.18 15.69 -7.53
CA ALA A 31 5.74 15.37 -6.17
C ALA A 31 6.07 16.54 -5.23
N GLN A 32 5.09 16.96 -4.43
CA GLN A 32 5.26 18.04 -3.47
C GLN A 32 5.69 17.53 -2.08
N PHE A 33 5.47 16.25 -1.80
CA PHE A 33 5.96 15.58 -0.60
C PHE A 33 7.21 14.77 -0.92
N ASP A 34 8.17 14.81 -0.01
CA ASP A 34 9.35 13.97 -0.05
C ASP A 34 9.00 12.53 0.40
N LEU A 35 8.99 11.61 -0.54
CA LEU A 35 8.73 10.19 -0.32
C LEU A 35 10.02 9.34 -0.27
N GLY A 36 11.18 9.99 -0.31
CA GLY A 36 12.48 9.35 -0.21
C GLY A 36 13.19 9.11 -1.55
N PRO A 37 14.52 8.87 -1.49
CA PRO A 37 15.38 8.84 -2.69
C PRO A 37 15.23 7.57 -3.55
N GLN A 38 14.68 6.48 -3.01
CA GLN A 38 14.52 5.20 -3.69
C GLN A 38 13.04 4.92 -4.03
N THR A 39 12.27 5.98 -4.25
CA THR A 39 10.81 5.88 -4.46
C THR A 39 10.44 6.30 -5.87
N ASP A 40 9.79 5.40 -6.61
CA ASP A 40 9.12 5.69 -7.87
C ASP A 40 7.64 5.96 -7.62
N ILE A 41 7.05 6.92 -8.35
CA ILE A 41 5.67 7.32 -8.19
C ILE A 41 4.96 7.24 -9.54
N LEU A 42 3.84 6.52 -9.58
CA LEU A 42 2.98 6.42 -10.74
C LEU A 42 1.61 6.98 -10.42
N THR A 43 1.14 7.91 -11.24
CA THR A 43 -0.20 8.53 -11.14
C THR A 43 -1.01 8.28 -12.40
N GLY A 44 -2.32 8.47 -12.31
CA GLY A 44 -3.20 8.53 -13.48
C GLY A 44 -3.66 7.18 -14.05
N LEU A 45 -3.27 6.06 -13.45
CA LEU A 45 -3.80 4.73 -13.76
C LEU A 45 -4.68 4.23 -12.63
N SER A 46 -5.59 3.30 -12.93
CA SER A 46 -6.30 2.56 -11.90
C SER A 46 -5.31 1.80 -11.01
N LYS A 47 -5.70 1.54 -9.77
CA LYS A 47 -4.80 0.96 -8.77
C LYS A 47 -4.26 -0.41 -9.19
N ASP A 48 -5.13 -1.28 -9.66
CA ASP A 48 -4.76 -2.61 -10.14
C ASP A 48 -3.81 -2.56 -11.34
N GLU A 49 -4.10 -1.75 -12.34
CA GLU A 49 -3.24 -1.58 -13.52
C GLU A 49 -1.89 -0.96 -13.16
N GLY A 50 -1.91 0.09 -12.33
CA GLY A 50 -0.72 0.80 -11.88
C GLY A 50 0.21 -0.08 -11.07
N MET A 51 -0.31 -0.86 -10.12
CA MET A 51 0.48 -1.79 -9.33
C MET A 51 1.16 -2.86 -10.19
N LEU A 52 0.46 -3.44 -11.15
CA LEU A 52 1.03 -4.45 -12.05
C LEU A 52 2.06 -3.86 -13.01
N LEU A 53 1.87 -2.63 -13.46
CA LEU A 53 2.85 -1.93 -14.28
C LEU A 53 4.15 -1.68 -13.49
N LEU A 54 4.03 -1.18 -12.27
CA LEU A 54 5.18 -0.94 -11.38
C LEU A 54 5.94 -2.24 -11.07
N LEU A 55 5.23 -3.33 -10.84
CA LEU A 55 5.84 -4.65 -10.62
C LEU A 55 6.75 -5.06 -11.77
N ARG A 56 6.30 -4.84 -13.00
CA ARG A 56 7.03 -5.26 -14.22
C ARG A 56 8.16 -4.30 -14.60
N ALA A 57 7.97 -3.00 -14.37
CA ALA A 57 8.87 -1.98 -14.89
C ALA A 57 9.96 -1.54 -13.90
N MET A 58 9.69 -1.54 -12.60
CA MET A 58 10.54 -0.85 -11.62
C MET A 58 11.33 -1.78 -10.69
N ASN A 59 11.12 -3.08 -10.77
CA ASN A 59 11.77 -4.04 -9.88
C ASN A 59 11.69 -3.63 -8.40
N PRO A 60 10.50 -3.35 -7.86
CA PRO A 60 10.36 -2.87 -6.49
C PRO A 60 10.57 -3.97 -5.46
N MET A 61 11.03 -3.59 -4.27
CA MET A 61 10.98 -4.42 -3.07
C MET A 61 9.64 -4.27 -2.34
N TRP A 62 9.05 -3.08 -2.46
CA TRP A 62 7.74 -2.71 -1.92
C TRP A 62 6.88 -2.04 -2.97
N ILE A 63 5.60 -2.35 -2.99
CA ILE A 63 4.58 -1.56 -3.67
C ILE A 63 3.64 -1.00 -2.63
N ALA A 64 3.49 0.33 -2.66
CA ALA A 64 2.57 1.06 -1.81
C ALA A 64 1.38 1.55 -2.63
N ALA A 65 0.18 1.42 -2.09
CA ALA A 65 -1.05 1.93 -2.67
C ALA A 65 -1.92 2.56 -1.59
N ASP A 66 -2.72 3.51 -1.99
CA ASP A 66 -3.72 4.11 -1.13
C ASP A 66 -4.91 3.15 -0.93
N GLU A 67 -5.99 3.61 -0.38
CA GLU A 67 -7.16 2.84 0.03
C GLU A 67 -7.58 1.75 -0.98
N ILE A 68 -7.67 0.52 -0.49
CA ILE A 68 -8.14 -0.61 -1.28
C ILE A 68 -9.67 -0.59 -1.31
N THR A 69 -10.26 -0.53 -2.50
CA THR A 69 -11.71 -0.35 -2.68
C THR A 69 -12.39 -1.37 -3.59
N ALA A 70 -11.63 -2.15 -4.35
CA ALA A 70 -12.17 -3.07 -5.34
C ALA A 70 -11.53 -4.46 -5.31
N ARG A 71 -12.29 -5.49 -5.71
CA ARG A 71 -11.78 -6.87 -5.81
C ARG A 71 -10.65 -7.03 -6.82
N ARG A 72 -10.64 -6.25 -7.89
CA ARG A 72 -9.55 -6.24 -8.87
C ARG A 72 -8.22 -5.81 -8.24
N ASP A 73 -8.25 -4.93 -7.23
CA ASP A 73 -7.06 -4.54 -6.47
C ASP A 73 -6.49 -5.74 -5.71
N LEU A 74 -7.35 -6.58 -5.11
CA LEU A 74 -6.92 -7.80 -4.43
C LEU A 74 -6.21 -8.76 -5.37
N ALA A 75 -6.75 -8.99 -6.57
CA ALA A 75 -6.14 -9.88 -7.55
C ALA A 75 -4.74 -9.40 -7.98
N ALA A 76 -4.58 -8.10 -8.19
CA ALA A 76 -3.28 -7.50 -8.46
C ALA A 76 -2.31 -7.68 -7.30
N MET A 77 -2.75 -7.43 -6.08
CA MET A 77 -1.94 -7.56 -4.86
C MET A 77 -1.52 -9.02 -4.62
N GLU A 78 -2.39 -9.97 -4.90
CA GLU A 78 -2.07 -11.40 -4.82
C GLU A 78 -0.95 -11.77 -5.79
N THR A 79 -1.04 -11.33 -7.04
CA THR A 79 0.02 -11.50 -8.04
C THR A 79 1.35 -10.91 -7.57
N ILE A 80 1.33 -9.70 -7.04
CA ILE A 80 2.51 -9.01 -6.50
C ILE A 80 3.14 -9.81 -5.35
N SER A 81 2.31 -10.29 -4.44
CA SER A 81 2.73 -11.10 -3.29
C SER A 81 3.41 -12.39 -3.73
N TYR A 82 2.89 -13.08 -4.74
CA TYR A 82 3.52 -14.28 -5.30
C TYR A 82 4.86 -14.02 -5.99
N CYS A 83 5.09 -12.81 -6.46
CA CYS A 83 6.39 -12.38 -6.99
C CYS A 83 7.41 -12.00 -5.88
N GLY A 84 7.07 -12.17 -4.62
CA GLY A 84 7.95 -11.86 -3.48
C GLY A 84 8.05 -10.38 -3.14
N VAL A 85 7.25 -9.52 -3.75
CA VAL A 85 7.19 -8.09 -3.45
C VAL A 85 6.27 -7.84 -2.26
N ARG A 86 6.68 -6.97 -1.36
CA ARG A 86 5.91 -6.61 -0.17
C ARG A 86 4.93 -5.49 -0.48
N LEU A 87 3.84 -5.49 0.25
CA LEU A 87 2.73 -4.55 0.06
C LEU A 87 2.59 -3.62 1.27
N LEU A 88 2.33 -2.35 0.98
CA LEU A 88 1.92 -1.34 1.95
C LEU A 88 0.64 -0.68 1.44
N ALA A 89 -0.44 -0.79 2.19
CA ALA A 89 -1.73 -0.24 1.79
C ALA A 89 -2.45 0.40 2.98
N THR A 90 -3.42 1.26 2.68
CA THR A 90 -4.29 1.85 3.68
C THR A 90 -5.72 1.34 3.54
N ALA A 91 -6.45 1.40 4.64
CA ALA A 91 -7.87 1.11 4.70
C ALA A 91 -8.53 2.05 5.70
N HIS A 92 -9.79 2.41 5.46
CA HIS A 92 -10.58 3.23 6.37
C HIS A 92 -11.65 2.37 7.05
N ALA A 93 -11.58 2.30 8.37
CA ALA A 93 -12.58 1.68 9.22
C ALA A 93 -12.55 2.34 10.60
N LYS A 94 -13.65 2.24 11.32
CA LYS A 94 -13.74 2.75 12.69
C LYS A 94 -12.76 2.02 13.63
N ASP A 95 -12.66 0.71 13.44
CA ASP A 95 -11.78 -0.15 14.21
C ASP A 95 -11.49 -1.46 13.43
N GLU A 96 -10.63 -2.31 13.99
CA GLU A 96 -10.26 -3.59 13.39
C GLU A 96 -11.46 -4.54 13.24
N ARG A 97 -12.43 -4.50 14.16
CA ARG A 97 -13.61 -5.35 14.12
C ARG A 97 -14.49 -4.99 12.91
N GLU A 98 -14.74 -3.70 12.71
CA GLU A 98 -15.47 -3.21 11.54
C GLU A 98 -14.76 -3.61 10.24
N LEU A 99 -13.45 -3.45 10.17
CA LEU A 99 -12.66 -3.84 9.02
C LEU A 99 -12.88 -5.32 8.66
N ARG A 100 -12.82 -6.21 9.64
CA ARG A 100 -13.02 -7.65 9.45
C ARG A 100 -14.45 -8.05 9.06
N LEU A 101 -15.43 -7.20 9.33
CA LEU A 101 -16.83 -7.43 8.93
C LEU A 101 -17.07 -7.09 7.44
N ARG A 102 -16.25 -6.26 6.83
CA ARG A 102 -16.38 -5.91 5.42
C ARG A 102 -15.86 -7.04 4.54
N PRO A 103 -16.67 -7.56 3.58
CA PRO A 103 -16.30 -8.72 2.78
C PRO A 103 -14.95 -8.57 2.07
N LEU A 104 -14.69 -7.41 1.47
CA LEU A 104 -13.45 -7.12 0.76
C LEU A 104 -12.21 -7.26 1.66
N TYR A 105 -12.25 -6.65 2.84
CA TYR A 105 -11.12 -6.70 3.76
C TYR A 105 -10.97 -8.04 4.47
N ARG A 106 -12.08 -8.74 4.70
CA ARG A 106 -12.03 -10.12 5.20
C ARG A 106 -11.31 -11.04 4.22
N GLU A 107 -11.62 -10.92 2.93
CA GLU A 107 -10.94 -11.67 1.88
C GLU A 107 -9.45 -11.31 1.82
N LEU A 108 -9.12 -10.02 1.81
CA LEU A 108 -7.75 -9.51 1.84
C LEU A 108 -6.93 -10.07 3.01
N LEU A 109 -7.51 -10.09 4.21
CA LEU A 109 -6.83 -10.61 5.41
C LEU A 109 -6.69 -12.14 5.37
N THR A 110 -7.64 -12.84 4.76
CA THR A 110 -7.61 -14.31 4.61
C THR A 110 -6.50 -14.75 3.65
N LEU A 111 -6.17 -13.94 2.64
CA LEU A 111 -5.08 -14.23 1.71
C LEU A 111 -3.68 -14.16 2.33
N GLY A 112 -3.55 -13.66 3.57
CA GLY A 112 -2.29 -13.68 4.32
C GLY A 112 -1.17 -12.79 3.77
N MET A 113 -1.48 -11.87 2.86
CA MET A 113 -0.51 -10.97 2.23
C MET A 113 0.06 -9.93 3.21
N PHE A 114 -0.70 -9.58 4.23
CA PHE A 114 -0.32 -8.58 5.22
C PHE A 114 0.03 -9.26 6.56
N ARG A 115 1.27 -9.08 6.99
CA ARG A 115 1.76 -9.62 8.26
C ARG A 115 1.46 -8.73 9.46
N ARG A 116 1.29 -7.43 9.22
CA ARG A 116 1.06 -6.43 10.26
C ARG A 116 0.00 -5.44 9.83
N MET A 117 -0.81 -5.05 10.79
CA MET A 117 -1.79 -3.99 10.67
C MET A 117 -1.49 -2.93 11.72
N PHE A 118 -1.31 -1.68 11.28
CA PHE A 118 -1.15 -0.54 12.17
C PHE A 118 -2.48 0.19 12.26
N VAL A 119 -3.10 0.13 13.43
CA VAL A 119 -4.34 0.84 13.71
C VAL A 119 -3.98 2.22 14.25
N LEU A 120 -4.29 3.26 13.50
CA LEU A 120 -4.04 4.65 13.89
C LEU A 120 -5.14 5.13 14.82
N LEU A 121 -4.76 5.70 15.94
CA LEU A 121 -5.65 6.21 16.99
C LEU A 121 -5.74 7.74 16.92
N PRO A 122 -6.84 8.37 17.49
CA PRO A 122 -7.07 9.81 17.36
C PRO A 122 -5.96 10.72 17.92
N ASP A 123 -5.24 10.28 18.92
CA ASP A 123 -4.18 11.03 19.64
C ASP A 123 -2.78 10.84 19.05
N ARG A 124 -2.70 10.49 17.74
CA ARG A 124 -1.45 10.18 17.02
C ARG A 124 -0.71 8.95 17.54
N GLN A 125 -1.33 8.16 18.37
CA GLN A 125 -0.83 6.85 18.77
C GLN A 125 -1.20 5.81 17.73
N PHE A 126 -0.56 4.65 17.79
CA PHE A 126 -0.92 3.51 16.96
C PHE A 126 -0.79 2.21 17.75
N ARG A 127 -1.52 1.21 17.29
CA ARG A 127 -1.44 -0.16 17.79
C ARG A 127 -1.04 -1.07 16.63
N CYS A 128 -0.05 -1.91 16.86
CA CYS A 128 0.33 -2.94 15.88
C CYS A 128 -0.42 -4.25 16.21
N VAL A 129 -1.08 -4.80 15.19
CA VAL A 129 -1.72 -6.11 15.24
C VAL A 129 -0.98 -7.02 14.26
N GLU A 130 -0.48 -8.14 14.74
CA GLU A 130 0.13 -9.14 13.87
C GLU A 130 -0.96 -9.98 13.20
N GLY A 131 -0.83 -10.20 11.90
CA GLY A 131 -1.65 -11.17 11.18
C GLY A 131 -1.37 -12.57 11.71
N LYS A 132 -2.39 -13.40 11.79
CA LYS A 132 -2.20 -14.82 12.12
C LYS A 132 -1.29 -15.44 11.06
N LYS A 133 -0.18 -16.02 11.48
CA LYS A 133 0.54 -16.99 10.67
C LYS A 133 -0.37 -18.22 10.58
N GLU A 134 -0.89 -18.49 9.42
CA GLU A 134 -1.34 -19.86 9.14
C GLU A 134 -0.12 -20.75 8.90
#